data_1e42b5f4bd29b80c4455156f5644dbe4
#
_entry.id   1e42b5f4bd29b80c4455156f5644dbe4
#
_cell.length_a   1.000
_cell.length_b   1.000
_cell.length_c   1.000
_cell.angle_alpha   90.00
_cell.angle_beta   90.00
_cell.angle_gamma   90.00
#
_symmetry.space_group_name_H-M   'P 1'
#
loop_
_entity.id
_entity.type
_entity.pdbx_description
1 polymer ?
#
loop_
_entity_poly.entity_id
_entity_poly.type
_entity_poly.pdbx_seq_one_letter_code
_entity_poly.pdbx_strand_id
1 'polypeptide(L)'
;MFTLNKPAHGPFSRLERIIITVPVLAASLLHSLNMSTAYVALPNIQGNLSAAPDQVGWVITAFVVATAVGTILTNVLSERFGRRQVFLASIVGFTVTSLLAGTSSTLTELVVFRMLQGFVSAPLMPISQAIMLDTYPREKHGFAMSIWSMGMILGPVAGPTVGAMLTEFYDWRYVFYMNVPFGIVAFFSILVTLPAAHTLGQKMDWIGVIALIVAVSCLQLVLDRGERLGWFSSSEVIINSVLSATAFYIFVVHCLTTDAPYVTLKMLMDRNYVIGLFLIFTFGVAVFSSLFILPLFLQNIQGYPVLSAGWVISSRGVGTMFAMMCSGFLLSIISGKYLILLGLICVGVSNVWMTQWTADVNMQEVIYITIINGFGMGMMWVALTTVTFSTLDPVYRVEAASLFSLIRAIGASMGTSIVVSILVRSTQANYIEMREQITEFKSSLGSMLNGHSFDLKSITDLRNLESVVMIEAQMVGFLNDFVFLVIIAFGAIPFVFLLRGKKPKID
;
A
#
# COMPACT_ATOMS: atom_id res chain seq x y z
N MET A 1 -30.95 -2.19 -23.89
CA MET A 1 -29.60 -2.47 -24.43
C MET A 1 -28.94 -1.13 -24.71
N PHE A 2 -28.29 -0.52 -23.69
CA PHE A 2 -27.63 0.79 -23.81
C PHE A 2 -26.19 0.57 -24.24
N THR A 3 -25.95 0.45 -25.54
CA THR A 3 -24.59 0.54 -26.08
C THR A 3 -24.25 2.02 -26.22
N LEU A 4 -23.36 2.49 -25.35
CA LEU A 4 -22.75 3.82 -25.47
C LEU A 4 -21.79 3.83 -26.68
N ASN A 5 -22.39 3.93 -27.88
CA ASN A 5 -21.68 4.10 -29.16
C ASN A 5 -21.45 5.61 -29.34
N LYS A 6 -20.50 6.22 -28.60
CA LYS A 6 -20.06 7.58 -28.85
C LYS A 6 -18.59 7.63 -29.26
N PRO A 7 -18.23 8.48 -30.20
CA PRO A 7 -16.84 8.71 -30.58
C PRO A 7 -16.07 9.28 -29.38
N ALA A 8 -14.79 9.00 -29.30
CA ALA A 8 -13.88 9.19 -28.17
C ALA A 8 -13.67 10.64 -27.65
N HIS A 9 -14.45 11.65 -28.06
CA HIS A 9 -14.17 13.06 -27.78
C HIS A 9 -15.37 13.94 -27.41
N GLY A 10 -16.50 13.39 -26.95
CA GLY A 10 -17.59 14.19 -26.39
C GLY A 10 -17.62 14.15 -24.86
N PRO A 11 -18.01 15.24 -24.14
CA PRO A 11 -18.16 15.21 -22.69
C PRO A 11 -19.28 14.22 -22.30
N PHE A 12 -18.94 13.23 -21.46
CA PHE A 12 -19.94 12.31 -20.90
C PHE A 12 -21.00 13.09 -20.10
N SER A 13 -22.26 12.70 -20.23
CA SER A 13 -23.37 13.21 -19.42
C SER A 13 -23.16 12.89 -17.94
N ARG A 14 -23.87 13.57 -17.02
CA ARG A 14 -23.77 13.27 -15.58
C ARG A 14 -24.14 11.82 -15.26
N LEU A 15 -25.15 11.28 -15.91
CA LEU A 15 -25.59 9.90 -15.71
C LEU A 15 -24.56 8.89 -16.21
N GLU A 16 -24.00 9.10 -17.42
CA GLU A 16 -22.96 8.24 -17.98
C GLU A 16 -21.72 8.18 -17.08
N ARG A 17 -21.33 9.31 -16.50
CA ARG A 17 -20.20 9.34 -15.52
C ARG A 17 -20.48 8.48 -14.30
N ILE A 18 -21.66 8.56 -13.70
CA ILE A 18 -22.04 7.74 -12.55
C ILE A 18 -22.04 6.25 -12.90
N ILE A 19 -22.62 5.90 -14.05
CA ILE A 19 -22.73 4.53 -14.56
C ILE A 19 -21.33 3.91 -14.79
N ILE A 20 -20.34 4.70 -15.25
CA ILE A 20 -18.95 4.24 -15.42
C ILE A 20 -18.22 4.19 -14.07
N THR A 21 -18.42 5.20 -13.21
CA THR A 21 -17.68 5.35 -11.96
C THR A 21 -17.94 4.19 -10.98
N VAL A 22 -19.19 3.81 -10.78
CA VAL A 22 -19.55 2.79 -9.76
C VAL A 22 -18.87 1.44 -10.01
N PRO A 23 -18.91 0.83 -11.21
CA PRO A 23 -18.22 -0.43 -11.47
C PRO A 23 -16.70 -0.33 -11.42
N VAL A 24 -16.15 0.81 -11.84
CA VAL A 24 -14.69 1.04 -11.77
C VAL A 24 -14.21 1.11 -10.33
N LEU A 25 -14.99 1.77 -9.45
CA LEU A 25 -14.73 1.79 -8.00
C LEU A 25 -14.84 0.40 -7.39
N ALA A 26 -15.88 -0.36 -7.75
CA ALA A 26 -16.06 -1.72 -7.25
C ALA A 26 -14.87 -2.63 -7.60
N ALA A 27 -14.34 -2.55 -8.82
CA ALA A 27 -13.17 -3.30 -9.23
C ALA A 27 -11.89 -2.88 -8.47
N SER A 28 -11.69 -1.59 -8.21
CA SER A 28 -10.57 -1.10 -7.40
C SER A 28 -10.68 -1.53 -5.95
N LEU A 29 -11.88 -1.51 -5.39
CA LEU A 29 -12.17 -1.95 -4.03
C LEU A 29 -11.86 -3.43 -3.84
N LEU A 30 -12.24 -4.30 -4.79
CA LEU A 30 -11.95 -5.73 -4.74
C LEU A 30 -10.46 -6.01 -4.56
N HIS A 31 -9.60 -5.37 -5.37
CA HIS A 31 -8.15 -5.52 -5.28
C HIS A 31 -7.62 -5.08 -3.91
N SER A 32 -8.04 -3.91 -3.45
CA SER A 32 -7.58 -3.30 -2.20
C SER A 32 -8.06 -4.08 -0.96
N LEU A 33 -9.31 -4.55 -0.95
CA LEU A 33 -9.91 -5.31 0.14
C LEU A 33 -9.25 -6.68 0.28
N ASN A 34 -9.02 -7.39 -0.84
CA ASN A 34 -8.39 -8.71 -0.84
C ASN A 34 -7.00 -8.71 -0.19
N MET A 35 -6.21 -7.68 -0.42
CA MET A 35 -4.89 -7.56 0.19
C MET A 35 -5.00 -7.45 1.72
N SER A 36 -5.87 -6.60 2.21
CA SER A 36 -6.02 -6.35 3.66
C SER A 36 -6.64 -7.52 4.42
N THR A 37 -7.66 -8.16 3.85
CA THR A 37 -8.32 -9.31 4.48
C THR A 37 -7.41 -10.52 4.59
N ALA A 38 -6.53 -10.75 3.59
CA ALA A 38 -5.58 -11.86 3.60
C ALA A 38 -4.55 -11.76 4.72
N TYR A 39 -4.10 -10.55 5.09
CA TYR A 39 -3.18 -10.36 6.22
C TYR A 39 -3.76 -10.87 7.55
N VAL A 40 -5.03 -10.58 7.81
CA VAL A 40 -5.70 -10.98 9.06
C VAL A 40 -5.93 -12.49 9.13
N ALA A 41 -6.12 -13.13 7.98
CA ALA A 41 -6.34 -14.58 7.89
C ALA A 41 -5.07 -15.42 8.08
N LEU A 42 -3.85 -14.83 7.99
CA LEU A 42 -2.58 -15.57 8.02
C LEU A 42 -2.42 -16.53 9.20
N PRO A 43 -2.72 -16.19 10.47
CA PRO A 43 -2.58 -17.12 11.58
C PRO A 43 -3.49 -18.36 11.44
N ASN A 44 -4.71 -18.15 10.95
CA ASN A 44 -5.66 -19.26 10.71
C ASN A 44 -5.23 -20.14 9.53
N ILE A 45 -4.71 -19.53 8.45
CA ILE A 45 -4.11 -20.25 7.32
C ILE A 45 -2.93 -21.09 7.79
N GLN A 46 -2.05 -20.52 8.62
CA GLN A 46 -0.90 -21.21 9.19
C GLN A 46 -1.32 -22.45 9.99
N GLY A 47 -2.29 -22.33 10.88
CA GLY A 47 -2.79 -23.43 11.68
C GLY A 47 -3.48 -24.52 10.84
N ASN A 48 -4.37 -24.11 9.92
CA ASN A 48 -5.15 -25.03 9.09
C ASN A 48 -4.30 -25.81 8.06
N LEU A 49 -3.30 -25.17 7.46
CA LEU A 49 -2.44 -25.79 6.45
C LEU A 49 -1.15 -26.36 7.06
N SER A 50 -1.02 -26.39 8.40
CA SER A 50 0.16 -26.86 9.13
C SER A 50 1.46 -26.24 8.61
N ALA A 51 1.41 -24.95 8.28
CA ALA A 51 2.51 -24.22 7.69
C ALA A 51 3.47 -23.69 8.77
N ALA A 52 4.78 -23.70 8.48
CA ALA A 52 5.74 -23.06 9.35
C ALA A 52 5.58 -21.53 9.31
N PRO A 53 5.89 -20.80 10.41
CA PRO A 53 5.76 -19.33 10.47
C PRO A 53 6.51 -18.59 9.36
N ASP A 54 7.63 -19.14 8.92
CA ASP A 54 8.44 -18.60 7.83
C ASP A 54 7.86 -18.89 6.43
N GLN A 55 7.02 -19.91 6.30
CA GLN A 55 6.41 -20.30 5.03
C GLN A 55 5.09 -19.57 4.76
N VAL A 56 4.27 -19.33 5.78
CA VAL A 56 2.95 -18.68 5.58
C VAL A 56 3.06 -17.28 5.01
N GLY A 57 4.15 -16.58 5.25
CA GLY A 57 4.45 -15.26 4.66
C GLY A 57 4.43 -15.25 3.14
N TRP A 58 4.75 -16.38 2.48
CA TRP A 58 4.71 -16.51 1.02
C TRP A 58 3.33 -16.25 0.42
N VAL A 59 2.27 -16.45 1.18
CA VAL A 59 0.89 -16.13 0.74
C VAL A 59 0.74 -14.65 0.37
N ILE A 60 1.42 -13.76 1.08
CA ILE A 60 1.42 -12.31 0.81
C ILE A 60 2.52 -11.94 -0.18
N THR A 61 3.75 -12.40 0.04
CA THR A 61 4.91 -12.10 -0.81
C THR A 61 4.66 -12.45 -2.27
N ALA A 62 4.15 -13.67 -2.54
CA ALA A 62 3.84 -14.11 -3.90
C ALA A 62 2.81 -13.20 -4.59
N PHE A 63 1.77 -12.76 -3.88
CA PHE A 63 0.79 -11.81 -4.39
C PHE A 63 1.41 -10.46 -4.72
N VAL A 64 2.21 -9.89 -3.80
CA VAL A 64 2.81 -8.55 -3.96
C VAL A 64 3.81 -8.54 -5.12
N VAL A 65 4.71 -9.52 -5.18
CA VAL A 65 5.70 -9.64 -6.27
C VAL A 65 4.99 -9.80 -7.61
N ALA A 66 4.01 -10.70 -7.70
CA ALA A 66 3.27 -10.92 -8.93
C ALA A 66 2.42 -9.69 -9.34
N THR A 67 1.89 -8.93 -8.36
CA THR A 67 1.22 -7.65 -8.63
C THR A 67 2.18 -6.63 -9.23
N ALA A 68 3.42 -6.55 -8.74
CA ALA A 68 4.43 -5.65 -9.30
C ALA A 68 4.72 -6.00 -10.77
N VAL A 69 4.92 -7.30 -11.06
CA VAL A 69 5.13 -7.80 -12.44
C VAL A 69 3.93 -7.49 -13.34
N GLY A 70 2.72 -7.79 -12.89
CA GLY A 70 1.49 -7.52 -13.64
C GLY A 70 1.26 -6.01 -13.88
N THR A 71 1.65 -5.16 -12.93
CA THR A 71 1.57 -3.70 -13.07
C THR A 71 2.49 -3.20 -14.20
N ILE A 72 3.70 -3.74 -14.31
CA ILE A 72 4.61 -3.43 -15.41
C ILE A 72 3.97 -3.83 -16.74
N LEU A 73 3.39 -5.02 -16.84
CA LEU A 73 2.77 -5.50 -18.07
C LEU A 73 1.45 -4.79 -18.42
N THR A 74 0.84 -4.06 -17.49
CA THR A 74 -0.48 -3.42 -17.69
C THR A 74 -0.50 -2.48 -18.89
N ASN A 75 0.54 -1.64 -19.05
CA ASN A 75 0.61 -0.71 -20.19
C ASN A 75 0.65 -1.46 -21.50
N VAL A 76 1.56 -2.42 -21.61
CA VAL A 76 1.77 -3.26 -22.79
C VAL A 76 0.49 -4.01 -23.20
N LEU A 77 -0.16 -4.64 -22.23
CA LEU A 77 -1.41 -5.36 -22.47
C LEU A 77 -2.53 -4.41 -22.91
N SER A 78 -2.59 -3.22 -22.29
CA SER A 78 -3.60 -2.20 -22.60
C SER A 78 -3.45 -1.61 -23.99
N GLU A 79 -2.23 -1.43 -24.48
CA GLU A 79 -1.95 -0.97 -25.85
C GLU A 79 -2.26 -2.04 -26.89
N ARG A 80 -1.96 -3.30 -26.58
CA ARG A 80 -2.15 -4.42 -27.51
C ARG A 80 -3.59 -4.90 -27.60
N PHE A 81 -4.27 -5.06 -26.48
CA PHE A 81 -5.60 -5.65 -26.39
C PHE A 81 -6.71 -4.62 -26.13
N GLY A 82 -6.33 -3.39 -25.77
CA GLY A 82 -7.27 -2.34 -25.38
C GLY A 82 -7.60 -2.38 -23.89
N ARG A 83 -7.73 -1.19 -23.28
CA ARG A 83 -7.96 -0.99 -21.83
C ARG A 83 -9.17 -1.74 -21.30
N ARG A 84 -10.31 -1.74 -22.03
CA ARG A 84 -11.53 -2.44 -21.65
C ARG A 84 -11.32 -3.94 -21.55
N GLN A 85 -10.68 -4.54 -22.55
CA GLN A 85 -10.49 -6.00 -22.61
C GLN A 85 -9.55 -6.46 -21.50
N VAL A 86 -8.44 -5.74 -21.29
CA VAL A 86 -7.50 -6.04 -20.19
C VAL A 86 -8.19 -5.90 -18.83
N PHE A 87 -9.01 -4.87 -18.65
CA PHE A 87 -9.74 -4.65 -17.40
C PHE A 87 -10.75 -5.76 -17.11
N LEU A 88 -11.53 -6.18 -18.13
CA LEU A 88 -12.46 -7.30 -18.03
C LEU A 88 -11.73 -8.63 -17.76
N ALA A 89 -10.65 -8.91 -18.51
CA ALA A 89 -9.83 -10.09 -18.28
C ALA A 89 -9.23 -10.14 -16.85
N SER A 90 -8.82 -8.98 -16.34
CA SER A 90 -8.32 -8.85 -14.96
C SER A 90 -9.41 -9.15 -13.93
N ILE A 91 -10.63 -8.67 -14.11
CA ILE A 91 -11.76 -8.96 -13.20
C ILE A 91 -12.08 -10.47 -13.22
N VAL A 92 -12.17 -11.07 -14.40
CA VAL A 92 -12.43 -12.52 -14.53
C VAL A 92 -11.30 -13.33 -13.91
N GLY A 93 -10.05 -13.02 -14.26
CA GLY A 93 -8.88 -13.70 -13.71
C GLY A 93 -8.81 -13.58 -12.18
N PHE A 94 -9.05 -12.39 -11.63
CA PHE A 94 -9.10 -12.16 -10.19
C PHE A 94 -10.22 -12.97 -9.51
N THR A 95 -11.40 -13.02 -10.11
CA THR A 95 -12.55 -13.77 -9.58
C THR A 95 -12.27 -15.28 -9.57
N VAL A 96 -11.74 -15.82 -10.67
CA VAL A 96 -11.39 -17.23 -10.80
C VAL A 96 -10.27 -17.61 -9.82
N THR A 97 -9.20 -16.82 -9.75
CA THR A 97 -8.09 -17.10 -8.85
C THR A 97 -8.48 -16.91 -7.37
N SER A 98 -9.43 -16.03 -7.06
CA SER A 98 -10.04 -15.94 -5.72
C SER A 98 -10.78 -17.24 -5.36
N LEU A 99 -11.58 -17.76 -6.28
CA LEU A 99 -12.27 -19.03 -6.07
C LEU A 99 -11.25 -20.16 -5.82
N LEU A 100 -10.21 -20.28 -6.66
CA LEU A 100 -9.16 -21.27 -6.52
C LEU A 100 -8.38 -21.14 -5.21
N ALA A 101 -8.06 -19.90 -4.78
CA ALA A 101 -7.39 -19.67 -3.50
C ALA A 101 -8.23 -20.17 -2.31
N GLY A 102 -9.56 -19.97 -2.37
CA GLY A 102 -10.47 -20.50 -1.35
C GLY A 102 -10.60 -22.03 -1.34
N THR A 103 -10.38 -22.72 -2.46
CA THR A 103 -10.43 -24.18 -2.55
C THR A 103 -9.10 -24.86 -2.20
N SER A 104 -8.02 -24.11 -1.97
CA SER A 104 -6.69 -24.70 -1.71
C SER A 104 -6.68 -25.59 -0.46
N SER A 105 -6.02 -26.72 -0.59
CA SER A 105 -5.83 -27.73 0.46
C SER A 105 -4.39 -27.77 0.99
N THR A 106 -3.45 -27.18 0.25
CA THR A 106 -2.03 -27.10 0.64
C THR A 106 -1.54 -25.65 0.58
N LEU A 107 -0.49 -25.34 1.36
CA LEU A 107 0.16 -24.03 1.32
C LEU A 107 0.70 -23.71 -0.08
N THR A 108 1.28 -24.70 -0.76
CA THR A 108 1.85 -24.53 -2.10
C THR A 108 0.78 -24.13 -3.12
N GLU A 109 -0.37 -24.80 -3.10
CA GLU A 109 -1.52 -24.43 -3.96
C GLU A 109 -1.96 -22.99 -3.69
N LEU A 110 -2.12 -22.63 -2.41
CA LEU A 110 -2.52 -21.27 -2.02
C LEU A 110 -1.51 -20.25 -2.53
N VAL A 111 -0.22 -20.47 -2.34
CA VAL A 111 0.85 -19.55 -2.79
C VAL A 111 0.82 -19.39 -4.32
N VAL A 112 0.65 -20.48 -5.08
CA VAL A 112 0.54 -20.43 -6.55
C VAL A 112 -0.71 -19.64 -6.97
N PHE A 113 -1.86 -19.89 -6.35
CA PHE A 113 -3.09 -19.15 -6.67
C PHE A 113 -2.99 -17.68 -6.27
N ARG A 114 -2.31 -17.35 -5.17
CA ARG A 114 -2.02 -15.98 -4.77
C ARG A 114 -1.10 -15.27 -5.77
N MET A 115 -0.08 -15.97 -6.28
CA MET A 115 0.79 -15.44 -7.33
C MET A 115 -0.01 -15.13 -8.60
N LEU A 116 -0.83 -16.07 -9.06
CA LEU A 116 -1.71 -15.84 -10.21
C LEU A 116 -2.70 -14.69 -9.96
N GLN A 117 -3.30 -14.64 -8.79
CA GLN A 117 -4.24 -13.60 -8.38
C GLN A 117 -3.58 -12.21 -8.38
N GLY A 118 -2.37 -12.09 -7.83
CA GLY A 118 -1.60 -10.85 -7.86
C GLY A 118 -1.34 -10.36 -9.28
N PHE A 119 -0.88 -11.28 -10.15
CA PHE A 119 -0.58 -10.98 -11.54
C PHE A 119 -1.80 -10.48 -12.32
N VAL A 120 -2.92 -11.20 -12.26
CA VAL A 120 -4.12 -10.83 -13.03
C VAL A 120 -4.86 -9.63 -12.45
N SER A 121 -4.74 -9.34 -11.16
CA SER A 121 -5.39 -8.19 -10.52
C SER A 121 -4.62 -6.88 -10.68
N ALA A 122 -3.35 -6.94 -11.02
CA ALA A 122 -2.47 -5.77 -11.10
C ALA A 122 -3.01 -4.64 -12.01
N PRO A 123 -3.62 -4.92 -13.18
CA PRO A 123 -4.16 -3.88 -14.04
C PRO A 123 -5.37 -3.12 -13.45
N LEU A 124 -6.06 -3.67 -12.45
CA LEU A 124 -7.27 -3.08 -11.88
C LEU A 124 -7.04 -1.67 -11.36
N MET A 125 -5.90 -1.41 -10.72
CA MET A 125 -5.58 -0.10 -10.15
C MET A 125 -5.23 0.95 -11.21
N PRO A 126 -4.19 0.77 -12.04
CA PRO A 126 -3.77 1.80 -12.99
C PRO A 126 -4.83 2.05 -14.07
N ILE A 127 -5.53 1.01 -14.55
CA ILE A 127 -6.58 1.19 -15.56
C ILE A 127 -7.79 1.92 -14.96
N SER A 128 -8.22 1.59 -13.74
CA SER A 128 -9.34 2.29 -13.09
C SER A 128 -9.02 3.78 -12.90
N GLN A 129 -7.80 4.11 -12.46
CA GLN A 129 -7.34 5.49 -12.34
C GLN A 129 -7.37 6.23 -13.67
N ALA A 130 -6.85 5.61 -14.73
CA ALA A 130 -6.86 6.19 -16.07
C ALA A 130 -8.30 6.40 -16.60
N ILE A 131 -9.19 5.43 -16.41
CA ILE A 131 -10.61 5.54 -16.81
C ILE A 131 -11.28 6.71 -16.07
N MET A 132 -11.04 6.87 -14.78
CA MET A 132 -11.59 7.98 -14.01
C MET A 132 -11.12 9.34 -14.54
N LEU A 133 -9.84 9.48 -14.86
CA LEU A 133 -9.28 10.72 -15.44
C LEU A 133 -9.82 10.99 -16.86
N ASP A 134 -10.14 9.95 -17.63
CA ASP A 134 -10.71 10.10 -18.98
C ASP A 134 -12.22 10.39 -18.96
N THR A 135 -12.93 9.90 -17.95
CA THR A 135 -14.39 10.06 -17.81
C THR A 135 -14.78 11.48 -17.37
N TYR A 136 -13.91 12.14 -16.60
CA TYR A 136 -14.19 13.47 -16.05
C TYR A 136 -13.38 14.57 -16.77
N PRO A 137 -13.95 15.79 -16.96
CA PRO A 137 -13.21 16.92 -17.52
C PRO A 137 -12.10 17.33 -16.56
N ARG A 138 -11.05 18.00 -17.08
CA ARG A 138 -9.85 18.38 -16.34
C ARG A 138 -10.15 19.18 -15.07
N GLU A 139 -11.16 20.06 -15.10
CA GLU A 139 -11.61 20.87 -13.98
C GLU A 139 -12.17 20.04 -12.82
N LYS A 140 -12.63 18.83 -13.11
CA LYS A 140 -13.21 17.88 -12.14
C LYS A 140 -12.31 16.69 -11.80
N HIS A 141 -11.05 16.69 -12.24
CA HIS A 141 -10.12 15.61 -11.93
C HIS A 141 -9.92 15.45 -10.41
N GLY A 142 -9.88 16.55 -9.64
CA GLY A 142 -9.79 16.47 -8.18
C GLY A 142 -10.96 15.73 -7.57
N PHE A 143 -12.18 16.01 -8.01
CA PHE A 143 -13.38 15.30 -7.57
C PHE A 143 -13.38 13.82 -7.99
N ALA A 144 -13.00 13.54 -9.25
CA ALA A 144 -12.90 12.16 -9.75
C ALA A 144 -11.88 11.33 -8.96
N MET A 145 -10.70 11.91 -8.69
CA MET A 145 -9.66 11.25 -7.91
C MET A 145 -10.05 11.08 -6.45
N SER A 146 -10.79 12.04 -5.87
CA SER A 146 -11.34 11.91 -4.52
C SER A 146 -12.27 10.70 -4.40
N ILE A 147 -13.25 10.56 -5.30
CA ILE A 147 -14.19 9.43 -5.29
C ILE A 147 -13.45 8.11 -5.54
N TRP A 148 -12.53 8.06 -6.51
CA TRP A 148 -11.74 6.87 -6.80
C TRP A 148 -10.90 6.46 -5.59
N SER A 149 -10.28 7.42 -4.93
CA SER A 149 -9.44 7.19 -3.74
C SER A 149 -10.25 6.71 -2.54
N MET A 150 -11.47 7.23 -2.35
CA MET A 150 -12.39 6.74 -1.31
C MET A 150 -12.74 5.27 -1.53
N GLY A 151 -13.04 4.87 -2.77
CA GLY A 151 -13.28 3.46 -3.10
C GLY A 151 -12.06 2.58 -2.78
N MET A 152 -10.86 3.06 -3.09
CA MET A 152 -9.63 2.32 -2.86
C MET A 152 -9.29 2.17 -1.37
N ILE A 153 -9.47 3.23 -0.56
CA ILE A 153 -9.10 3.23 0.87
C ILE A 153 -10.09 2.42 1.72
N LEU A 154 -11.30 2.19 1.24
CA LEU A 154 -12.26 1.32 1.92
C LEU A 154 -11.70 -0.09 2.14
N GLY A 155 -10.86 -0.60 1.22
CA GLY A 155 -10.21 -1.89 1.37
C GLY A 155 -9.35 -2.00 2.63
N PRO A 156 -8.28 -1.21 2.78
CA PRO A 156 -7.46 -1.19 3.99
C PRO A 156 -8.22 -0.86 5.28
N VAL A 157 -9.29 -0.08 5.21
CA VAL A 157 -10.09 0.32 6.38
C VAL A 157 -11.05 -0.79 6.81
N ALA A 158 -11.82 -1.34 5.88
CA ALA A 158 -12.81 -2.38 6.18
C ALA A 158 -12.22 -3.79 6.18
N GLY A 159 -11.11 -3.99 5.45
CA GLY A 159 -10.50 -5.30 5.25
C GLY A 159 -10.15 -6.04 6.54
N PRO A 160 -9.45 -5.44 7.50
CA PRO A 160 -9.12 -6.11 8.75
C PRO A 160 -10.37 -6.58 9.51
N THR A 161 -11.39 -5.73 9.62
CA THR A 161 -12.64 -6.07 10.30
C THR A 161 -13.41 -7.17 9.56
N VAL A 162 -13.58 -7.02 8.25
CA VAL A 162 -14.25 -8.03 7.40
C VAL A 162 -13.49 -9.34 7.41
N GLY A 163 -12.16 -9.29 7.28
CA GLY A 163 -11.29 -10.47 7.33
C GLY A 163 -11.38 -11.22 8.65
N ALA A 164 -11.33 -10.49 9.77
CA ALA A 164 -11.49 -11.06 11.10
C ALA A 164 -12.86 -11.73 11.28
N MET A 165 -13.95 -11.03 10.93
CA MET A 165 -15.30 -11.57 11.01
C MET A 165 -15.48 -12.85 10.18
N LEU A 166 -14.99 -12.85 8.94
CA LEU A 166 -15.11 -14.02 8.07
C LEU A 166 -14.30 -15.20 8.61
N THR A 167 -13.11 -14.93 9.16
CA THR A 167 -12.22 -15.97 9.68
C THR A 167 -12.71 -16.52 11.01
N GLU A 168 -13.29 -15.69 11.86
CA GLU A 168 -13.78 -16.08 13.20
C GLU A 168 -15.12 -16.81 13.14
N PHE A 169 -16.08 -16.30 12.34
CA PHE A 169 -17.45 -16.87 12.28
C PHE A 169 -17.63 -17.98 11.25
N TYR A 170 -16.76 -18.07 10.25
CA TYR A 170 -16.86 -19.08 9.19
C TYR A 170 -15.54 -19.84 9.05
N ASP A 171 -14.69 -19.46 8.07
CA ASP A 171 -13.40 -20.08 7.80
C ASP A 171 -12.54 -19.04 7.03
N TRP A 172 -11.22 -19.12 7.13
CA TRP A 172 -10.29 -18.23 6.40
C TRP A 172 -10.51 -18.27 4.88
N ARG A 173 -11.04 -19.36 4.33
CA ARG A 173 -11.35 -19.50 2.90
C ARG A 173 -12.38 -18.49 2.41
N TYR A 174 -13.30 -18.08 3.28
CA TYR A 174 -14.33 -17.09 2.95
C TYR A 174 -13.76 -15.70 2.67
N VAL A 175 -12.55 -15.40 3.15
CA VAL A 175 -11.80 -14.19 2.78
C VAL A 175 -11.56 -14.12 1.28
N PHE A 176 -11.40 -15.27 0.62
CA PHE A 176 -11.26 -15.35 -0.83
C PHE A 176 -12.61 -15.48 -1.54
N TYR A 177 -13.52 -16.30 -1.03
CA TYR A 177 -14.83 -16.52 -1.65
C TYR A 177 -15.68 -15.26 -1.71
N MET A 178 -15.58 -14.35 -0.75
CA MET A 178 -16.32 -13.09 -0.77
C MET A 178 -16.05 -12.25 -2.02
N ASN A 179 -14.88 -12.38 -2.64
CA ASN A 179 -14.54 -11.63 -3.86
C ASN A 179 -15.33 -12.10 -5.08
N VAL A 180 -15.84 -13.35 -5.08
CA VAL A 180 -16.49 -13.97 -6.25
C VAL A 180 -17.79 -13.26 -6.63
N PRO A 181 -18.78 -13.06 -5.74
CA PRO A 181 -20.00 -12.37 -6.11
C PRO A 181 -19.75 -10.92 -6.54
N PHE A 182 -18.86 -10.22 -5.88
CA PHE A 182 -18.51 -8.85 -6.25
C PHE A 182 -17.79 -8.77 -7.60
N GLY A 183 -16.90 -9.74 -7.89
CA GLY A 183 -16.22 -9.84 -9.18
C GLY A 183 -17.19 -10.09 -10.34
N ILE A 184 -18.19 -10.96 -10.14
CA ILE A 184 -19.22 -11.23 -11.14
C ILE A 184 -20.03 -9.95 -11.42
N VAL A 185 -20.49 -9.26 -10.39
CA VAL A 185 -21.23 -8.00 -10.53
C VAL A 185 -20.39 -6.93 -11.22
N ALA A 186 -19.12 -6.78 -10.84
CA ALA A 186 -18.19 -5.82 -11.47
C ALA A 186 -17.98 -6.15 -12.95
N PHE A 187 -17.81 -7.43 -13.31
CA PHE A 187 -17.63 -7.87 -14.69
C PHE A 187 -18.81 -7.47 -15.58
N PHE A 188 -20.03 -7.85 -15.22
CA PHE A 188 -21.22 -7.53 -16.02
C PHE A 188 -21.46 -6.01 -16.09
N SER A 189 -21.21 -5.30 -14.99
CA SER A 189 -21.35 -3.85 -14.96
C SER A 189 -20.36 -3.17 -15.92
N ILE A 190 -19.07 -3.55 -15.91
CA ILE A 190 -18.06 -3.02 -16.82
C ILE A 190 -18.32 -3.41 -18.26
N LEU A 191 -18.78 -4.65 -18.49
CA LEU A 191 -19.11 -5.15 -19.84
C LEU A 191 -20.17 -4.28 -20.54
N VAL A 192 -21.12 -3.76 -19.79
CA VAL A 192 -22.22 -2.93 -20.31
C VAL A 192 -21.83 -1.45 -20.39
N THR A 193 -21.01 -0.95 -19.46
CA THR A 193 -20.81 0.50 -19.28
C THR A 193 -19.57 1.05 -19.98
N LEU A 194 -18.50 0.24 -20.12
CA LEU A 194 -17.25 0.74 -20.67
C LEU A 194 -17.20 0.55 -22.19
N PRO A 195 -17.04 1.64 -23.00
CA PRO A 195 -16.92 1.52 -24.45
C PRO A 195 -15.63 0.82 -24.86
N ALA A 196 -15.67 0.11 -25.99
CA ALA A 196 -14.47 -0.47 -26.58
C ALA A 196 -13.56 0.65 -27.09
N ALA A 197 -12.29 0.64 -26.70
CA ALA A 197 -11.28 1.57 -27.21
C ALA A 197 -10.49 0.92 -28.35
N HIS A 198 -10.05 1.75 -29.31
CA HIS A 198 -9.18 1.30 -30.39
C HIS A 198 -7.78 0.95 -29.83
N THR A 199 -7.21 -0.15 -30.33
CA THR A 199 -5.85 -0.59 -30.03
C THR A 199 -4.86 0.18 -30.89
N LEU A 200 -3.85 0.74 -30.27
CA LEU A 200 -2.70 1.30 -30.96
C LEU A 200 -1.68 0.17 -31.08
N GLY A 201 -1.56 -0.44 -32.24
CA GLY A 201 -0.63 -1.56 -32.50
C GLY A 201 0.85 -1.12 -32.46
N GLN A 202 1.36 -0.73 -31.32
CA GLN A 202 2.78 -0.34 -31.16
C GLN A 202 3.68 -1.57 -31.02
N LYS A 203 4.94 -1.42 -31.45
CA LYS A 203 5.99 -2.42 -31.25
C LYS A 203 6.34 -2.49 -29.77
N MET A 204 6.37 -3.70 -29.23
CA MET A 204 6.62 -3.95 -27.82
C MET A 204 8.12 -4.05 -27.53
N ASP A 205 8.58 -3.31 -26.55
CA ASP A 205 9.94 -3.37 -26.01
C ASP A 205 10.09 -4.51 -25.01
N TRP A 206 10.31 -5.74 -25.49
CA TRP A 206 10.45 -6.90 -24.64
C TRP A 206 11.69 -6.85 -23.74
N ILE A 207 12.79 -6.26 -24.22
CA ILE A 207 14.04 -6.20 -23.45
C ILE A 207 13.85 -5.29 -22.24
N GLY A 208 13.30 -4.09 -22.44
CA GLY A 208 13.01 -3.16 -21.35
C GLY A 208 12.00 -3.73 -20.33
N VAL A 209 10.94 -4.38 -20.82
CA VAL A 209 9.91 -5.01 -19.95
C VAL A 209 10.52 -6.13 -19.13
N ILE A 210 11.25 -7.07 -19.71
CA ILE A 210 11.85 -8.20 -18.98
C ILE A 210 12.89 -7.70 -17.99
N ALA A 211 13.74 -6.76 -18.38
CA ALA A 211 14.74 -6.17 -17.49
C ALA A 211 14.08 -5.50 -16.27
N LEU A 212 13.02 -4.73 -16.48
CA LEU A 212 12.27 -4.08 -15.39
C LEU A 212 11.57 -5.11 -14.49
N ILE A 213 10.97 -6.16 -15.06
CA ILE A 213 10.36 -7.26 -14.30
C ILE A 213 11.39 -7.92 -13.39
N VAL A 214 12.53 -8.30 -13.93
CA VAL A 214 13.60 -8.95 -13.12
C VAL A 214 14.10 -7.99 -12.05
N ALA A 215 14.37 -6.73 -12.40
CA ALA A 215 14.84 -5.72 -11.45
C ALA A 215 13.88 -5.56 -10.27
N VAL A 216 12.60 -5.36 -10.55
CA VAL A 216 11.58 -5.11 -9.51
C VAL A 216 11.28 -6.37 -8.71
N SER A 217 11.18 -7.55 -9.34
CA SER A 217 10.90 -8.80 -8.64
C SER A 217 12.01 -9.16 -7.67
N CYS A 218 13.28 -9.08 -8.11
CA CYS A 218 14.43 -9.33 -7.26
C CYS A 218 14.52 -8.29 -6.13
N LEU A 219 14.25 -7.01 -6.41
CA LEU A 219 14.21 -5.96 -5.38
C LEU A 219 13.13 -6.25 -4.32
N GLN A 220 11.93 -6.63 -4.75
CA GLN A 220 10.83 -6.98 -3.83
C GLN A 220 11.20 -8.17 -2.93
N LEU A 221 11.84 -9.22 -3.47
CA LEU A 221 12.31 -10.35 -2.68
C LEU A 221 13.37 -9.94 -1.65
N VAL A 222 14.32 -9.09 -2.04
CA VAL A 222 15.33 -8.53 -1.12
C VAL A 222 14.68 -7.75 0.02
N LEU A 223 13.73 -6.88 -0.30
CA LEU A 223 13.05 -6.05 0.70
C LEU A 223 12.16 -6.87 1.64
N ASP A 224 11.44 -7.86 1.12
CA ASP A 224 10.49 -8.65 1.89
C ASP A 224 11.19 -9.67 2.80
N ARG A 225 12.30 -10.25 2.35
CA ARG A 225 12.99 -11.33 3.06
C ARG A 225 14.30 -10.92 3.72
N GLY A 226 14.79 -9.71 3.44
CA GLY A 226 16.11 -9.24 3.84
C GLY A 226 16.35 -9.37 5.35
N GLU A 227 15.46 -8.86 6.21
CA GLU A 227 15.62 -8.91 7.65
C GLU A 227 15.61 -10.35 8.18
N ARG A 228 14.70 -11.20 7.69
CA ARG A 228 14.59 -12.61 8.10
C ARG A 228 15.83 -13.44 7.75
N LEU A 229 16.50 -13.08 6.65
CA LEU A 229 17.69 -13.78 6.16
C LEU A 229 19.00 -13.13 6.62
N GLY A 230 18.95 -12.10 7.46
CA GLY A 230 20.12 -11.38 7.92
C GLY A 230 20.79 -10.52 6.83
N TRP A 231 19.99 -10.02 5.89
CA TRP A 231 20.43 -9.13 4.79
C TRP A 231 21.59 -9.74 3.99
N PHE A 232 22.66 -8.99 3.80
CA PHE A 232 23.82 -9.40 3.00
C PHE A 232 24.66 -10.55 3.62
N SER A 233 24.24 -11.13 4.74
CA SER A 233 24.80 -12.39 5.23
C SER A 233 24.27 -13.61 4.47
N SER A 234 23.15 -13.45 3.74
CA SER A 234 22.52 -14.52 2.96
C SER A 234 22.92 -14.45 1.49
N SER A 235 23.35 -15.57 0.93
CA SER A 235 23.64 -15.69 -0.50
C SER A 235 22.40 -15.38 -1.36
N GLU A 236 21.20 -15.72 -0.91
CA GLU A 236 19.94 -15.42 -1.59
C GLU A 236 19.74 -13.90 -1.75
N VAL A 237 19.97 -13.13 -0.70
CA VAL A 237 19.83 -11.67 -0.71
C VAL A 237 20.90 -11.03 -1.60
N ILE A 238 22.15 -11.51 -1.53
CA ILE A 238 23.23 -11.03 -2.39
C ILE A 238 22.91 -11.26 -3.86
N ILE A 239 22.52 -12.48 -4.23
CA ILE A 239 22.21 -12.85 -5.62
C ILE A 239 21.06 -11.98 -6.14
N ASN A 240 19.94 -11.87 -5.40
CA ASN A 240 18.80 -11.05 -5.80
C ASN A 240 19.17 -9.56 -5.89
N SER A 241 20.03 -9.04 -5.01
CA SER A 241 20.51 -7.65 -5.06
C SER A 241 21.33 -7.38 -6.31
N VAL A 242 22.27 -8.27 -6.65
CA VAL A 242 23.10 -8.18 -7.86
C VAL A 242 22.23 -8.29 -9.12
N LEU A 243 21.32 -9.26 -9.17
CA LEU A 243 20.39 -9.42 -10.29
C LEU A 243 19.51 -8.19 -10.47
N SER A 244 18.94 -7.65 -9.37
CA SER A 244 18.15 -6.44 -9.41
C SER A 244 18.93 -5.24 -9.93
N ALA A 245 20.14 -4.99 -9.41
CA ALA A 245 20.97 -3.87 -9.83
C ALA A 245 21.39 -3.99 -11.30
N THR A 246 21.81 -5.20 -11.73
CA THR A 246 22.21 -5.47 -13.11
C THR A 246 21.05 -5.30 -14.08
N ALA A 247 19.87 -5.87 -13.74
CA ALA A 247 18.68 -5.76 -14.58
C ALA A 247 18.19 -4.30 -14.66
N PHE A 248 18.26 -3.54 -13.57
CA PHE A 248 17.92 -2.12 -13.56
C PHE A 248 18.89 -1.30 -14.41
N TYR A 249 20.18 -1.59 -14.35
CA TYR A 249 21.17 -0.96 -15.22
C TYR A 249 20.88 -1.25 -16.70
N ILE A 250 20.62 -2.51 -17.06
CA ILE A 250 20.24 -2.89 -18.43
C ILE A 250 18.97 -2.13 -18.86
N PHE A 251 17.95 -2.06 -18.00
CA PHE A 251 16.73 -1.32 -18.27
C PHE A 251 16.99 0.16 -18.58
N VAL A 252 17.77 0.84 -17.74
CA VAL A 252 18.10 2.27 -17.93
C VAL A 252 18.87 2.50 -19.22
N VAL A 253 19.92 1.71 -19.46
CA VAL A 253 20.73 1.83 -20.70
C VAL A 253 19.86 1.57 -21.92
N HIS A 254 19.01 0.53 -21.87
CA HIS A 254 18.11 0.20 -22.98
C HIS A 254 17.10 1.30 -23.27
N CYS A 255 16.48 1.88 -22.22
CA CYS A 255 15.56 3.02 -22.38
C CYS A 255 16.23 4.27 -22.98
N LEU A 256 17.53 4.47 -22.75
CA LEU A 256 18.29 5.60 -23.30
C LEU A 256 18.74 5.37 -24.75
N THR A 257 18.85 4.12 -25.20
CA THR A 257 19.41 3.75 -26.50
C THR A 257 18.38 3.32 -27.54
N THR A 258 17.14 3.03 -27.11
CA THR A 258 16.07 2.51 -27.98
C THR A 258 15.11 3.62 -28.43
N ASP A 259 14.69 3.60 -29.70
CA ASP A 259 13.77 4.60 -30.25
C ASP A 259 12.34 4.55 -29.67
N ALA A 260 11.89 3.36 -29.24
CA ALA A 260 10.59 3.13 -28.65
C ALA A 260 10.72 2.37 -27.31
N PRO A 261 11.22 3.03 -26.25
CA PRO A 261 11.43 2.39 -24.97
C PRO A 261 10.10 2.10 -24.26
N TYR A 262 10.11 1.09 -23.36
CA TYR A 262 8.96 0.76 -22.53
C TYR A 262 8.47 1.95 -21.66
N VAL A 263 9.38 2.73 -21.11
CA VAL A 263 9.07 3.99 -20.41
C VAL A 263 9.41 5.16 -21.31
N THR A 264 8.39 5.91 -21.71
CA THR A 264 8.58 7.09 -22.57
C THR A 264 9.29 8.19 -21.79
N LEU A 265 10.55 8.46 -22.14
CA LEU A 265 11.37 9.47 -21.45
C LEU A 265 10.76 10.88 -21.43
N LYS A 266 9.87 11.21 -22.40
CA LYS A 266 9.13 12.48 -22.41
C LYS A 266 8.26 12.68 -21.18
N MET A 267 7.72 11.61 -20.58
CA MET A 267 6.97 11.72 -19.32
C MET A 267 7.88 12.13 -18.17
N LEU A 268 9.12 11.61 -18.14
CA LEU A 268 10.11 11.92 -17.11
C LEU A 268 10.72 13.34 -17.29
N MET A 269 10.43 14.02 -18.38
CA MET A 269 10.76 15.45 -18.55
C MET A 269 9.69 16.35 -17.94
N ASP A 270 8.49 15.84 -17.66
CA ASP A 270 7.46 16.63 -16.95
C ASP A 270 7.81 16.76 -15.47
N ARG A 271 8.06 18.00 -15.05
CA ARG A 271 8.51 18.34 -13.70
C ARG A 271 7.49 17.90 -12.64
N ASN A 272 6.20 18.09 -12.88
CA ASN A 272 5.18 17.71 -11.90
C ASN A 272 5.07 16.21 -11.77
N TYR A 273 5.24 15.49 -12.88
CA TYR A 273 5.19 14.04 -12.87
C TYR A 273 6.37 13.44 -12.11
N VAL A 274 7.61 13.88 -12.37
CA VAL A 274 8.80 13.37 -11.67
C VAL A 274 8.77 13.66 -10.16
N ILE A 275 8.40 14.90 -9.78
CA ILE A 275 8.24 15.24 -8.36
C ILE A 275 7.10 14.43 -7.76
N GLY A 276 6.02 14.22 -8.51
CA GLY A 276 4.90 13.37 -8.12
C GLY A 276 5.31 11.91 -7.89
N LEU A 277 6.20 11.35 -8.72
CA LEU A 277 6.78 10.01 -8.51
C LEU A 277 7.61 9.93 -7.23
N PHE A 278 8.41 10.94 -6.93
CA PHE A 278 9.15 10.98 -5.66
C PHE A 278 8.20 11.08 -4.45
N LEU A 279 7.20 11.94 -4.52
CA LEU A 279 6.23 12.11 -3.44
C LEU A 279 5.33 10.89 -3.25
N ILE A 280 4.97 10.16 -4.32
CA ILE A 280 4.21 8.92 -4.18
C ILE A 280 5.05 7.77 -3.61
N PHE A 281 6.34 7.75 -3.87
CA PHE A 281 7.27 6.86 -3.21
C PHE A 281 7.29 7.12 -1.69
N THR A 282 7.50 8.37 -1.28
CA THR A 282 7.50 8.76 0.15
C THR A 282 6.15 8.51 0.81
N PHE A 283 5.05 8.72 0.10
CA PHE A 283 3.70 8.34 0.54
C PHE A 283 3.58 6.82 0.76
N GLY A 284 4.07 6.02 -0.19
CA GLY A 284 4.12 4.56 -0.06
C GLY A 284 4.87 4.13 1.19
N VAL A 285 6.06 4.68 1.42
CA VAL A 285 6.86 4.45 2.63
C VAL A 285 6.04 4.79 3.88
N ALA A 286 5.51 6.00 3.98
CA ALA A 286 4.85 6.47 5.20
C ALA A 286 3.58 5.69 5.54
N VAL A 287 2.71 5.46 4.55
CA VAL A 287 1.40 4.82 4.75
C VAL A 287 1.55 3.35 5.12
N PHE A 288 2.34 2.58 4.36
CA PHE A 288 2.43 1.14 4.57
C PHE A 288 3.26 0.79 5.81
N SER A 289 4.31 1.55 6.11
CA SER A 289 5.02 1.42 7.39
C SER A 289 4.08 1.63 8.58
N SER A 290 3.31 2.69 8.55
CA SER A 290 2.38 3.01 9.62
C SER A 290 1.22 2.00 9.72
N LEU A 291 0.75 1.43 8.59
CA LEU A 291 -0.24 0.35 8.57
C LEU A 291 0.30 -0.95 9.17
N PHE A 292 1.60 -1.17 9.10
CA PHE A 292 2.26 -2.34 9.66
C PHE A 292 2.57 -2.18 11.15
N ILE A 293 3.13 -1.03 11.55
CA ILE A 293 3.61 -0.79 12.93
C ILE A 293 2.43 -0.64 13.91
N LEU A 294 1.39 0.10 13.55
CA LEU A 294 0.33 0.45 14.49
C LEU A 294 -0.45 -0.77 15.02
N PRO A 295 -0.84 -1.77 14.21
CA PRO A 295 -1.43 -3.00 14.72
C PRO A 295 -0.53 -3.77 15.68
N LEU A 296 0.77 -3.85 15.35
CA LEU A 296 1.76 -4.54 16.20
C LEU A 296 1.95 -3.83 17.54
N PHE A 297 2.01 -2.50 17.55
CA PHE A 297 2.06 -1.70 18.76
C PHE A 297 0.84 -1.97 19.66
N LEU A 298 -0.37 -1.90 19.10
CA LEU A 298 -1.60 -2.10 19.87
C LEU A 298 -1.73 -3.53 20.43
N GLN A 299 -1.27 -4.53 19.70
CA GLN A 299 -1.36 -5.92 20.14
C GLN A 299 -0.22 -6.32 21.09
N ASN A 300 1.03 -5.96 20.77
CA ASN A 300 2.20 -6.44 21.51
C ASN A 300 2.50 -5.59 22.75
N ILE A 301 2.28 -4.27 22.68
CA ILE A 301 2.57 -3.36 23.80
C ILE A 301 1.32 -3.12 24.63
N GLN A 302 0.18 -2.77 23.99
CA GLN A 302 -1.06 -2.46 24.69
C GLN A 302 -1.88 -3.70 25.06
N GLY A 303 -1.54 -4.90 24.52
CA GLY A 303 -2.26 -6.14 24.78
C GLY A 303 -3.69 -6.16 24.20
N TYR A 304 -4.02 -5.31 23.22
CA TYR A 304 -5.37 -5.27 22.68
C TYR A 304 -5.69 -6.54 21.88
N PRO A 305 -6.88 -7.12 22.07
CA PRO A 305 -7.39 -8.15 21.16
C PRO A 305 -7.39 -7.67 19.72
N VAL A 306 -7.18 -8.58 18.77
CA VAL A 306 -7.10 -8.28 17.32
C VAL A 306 -8.27 -7.44 16.83
N LEU A 307 -9.49 -7.77 17.29
CA LEU A 307 -10.71 -7.05 16.92
C LEU A 307 -10.70 -5.60 17.44
N SER A 308 -10.30 -5.38 18.69
CA SER A 308 -10.19 -4.04 19.30
C SER A 308 -9.13 -3.20 18.61
N ALA A 309 -7.95 -3.77 18.33
CA ALA A 309 -6.91 -3.11 17.53
C ALA A 309 -7.43 -2.73 16.14
N GLY A 310 -8.21 -3.61 15.49
CA GLY A 310 -8.86 -3.36 14.20
C GLY A 310 -9.80 -2.14 14.24
N TRP A 311 -10.62 -1.99 15.27
CA TRP A 311 -11.49 -0.83 15.45
C TRP A 311 -10.71 0.48 15.61
N VAL A 312 -9.65 0.46 16.42
CA VAL A 312 -8.78 1.64 16.60
C VAL A 312 -8.13 2.04 15.26
N ILE A 313 -7.64 1.09 14.48
CA ILE A 313 -7.03 1.34 13.18
C ILE A 313 -8.07 1.87 12.17
N SER A 314 -9.31 1.36 12.23
CA SER A 314 -10.39 1.82 11.37
C SER A 314 -10.74 3.31 11.58
N SER A 315 -10.47 3.87 12.77
CA SER A 315 -10.64 5.30 13.04
C SER A 315 -9.78 6.19 12.11
N ARG A 316 -8.57 5.73 11.76
CA ARG A 316 -7.71 6.36 10.73
C ARG A 316 -8.45 6.48 9.39
N GLY A 317 -9.18 5.42 9.02
CA GLY A 317 -9.95 5.39 7.78
C GLY A 317 -11.01 6.48 7.73
N VAL A 318 -11.67 6.75 8.84
CA VAL A 318 -12.66 7.83 8.96
C VAL A 318 -12.00 9.18 8.66
N GLY A 319 -10.85 9.46 9.29
CA GLY A 319 -10.08 10.68 9.01
C GLY A 319 -9.66 10.80 7.55
N THR A 320 -9.19 9.68 6.97
CA THR A 320 -8.76 9.62 5.56
C THR A 320 -9.91 9.87 4.60
N MET A 321 -11.07 9.22 4.80
CA MET A 321 -12.25 9.40 3.95
C MET A 321 -12.78 10.84 4.00
N PHE A 322 -12.87 11.42 5.19
CA PHE A 322 -13.29 12.82 5.35
C PHE A 322 -12.32 13.77 4.65
N ALA A 323 -11.01 13.57 4.82
CA ALA A 323 -9.99 14.38 4.15
C ALA A 323 -10.05 14.25 2.62
N MET A 324 -10.29 13.06 2.08
CA MET A 324 -10.42 12.85 0.64
C MET A 324 -11.63 13.60 0.06
N MET A 325 -12.74 13.62 0.79
CA MET A 325 -13.94 14.38 0.41
C MET A 325 -13.67 15.87 0.41
N CYS A 326 -13.05 16.39 1.47
CA CYS A 326 -12.64 17.78 1.57
C CYS A 326 -11.62 18.16 0.47
N SER A 327 -10.64 17.31 0.19
CA SER A 327 -9.63 17.56 -0.84
C SER A 327 -10.23 17.68 -2.22
N GLY A 328 -11.21 16.84 -2.57
CA GLY A 328 -11.90 16.91 -3.86
C GLY A 328 -12.58 18.25 -4.10
N PHE A 329 -13.15 18.85 -3.05
CA PHE A 329 -13.74 20.19 -3.08
C PHE A 329 -12.68 21.28 -3.07
N LEU A 330 -11.71 21.21 -2.17
CA LEU A 330 -10.67 22.22 -2.00
C LEU A 330 -9.77 22.36 -3.23
N LEU A 331 -9.53 21.29 -4.00
CA LEU A 331 -8.76 21.36 -5.25
C LEU A 331 -9.38 22.25 -6.33
N SER A 332 -10.68 22.57 -6.23
CA SER A 332 -11.32 23.57 -7.11
C SER A 332 -10.99 24.99 -6.73
N ILE A 333 -10.59 25.25 -5.48
CA ILE A 333 -10.39 26.58 -4.91
C ILE A 333 -8.90 26.85 -4.65
N ILE A 334 -8.17 25.83 -4.16
CA ILE A 334 -6.79 25.95 -3.69
C ILE A 334 -5.86 25.12 -4.57
N SER A 335 -4.64 25.60 -4.79
CA SER A 335 -3.63 24.79 -5.52
C SER A 335 -3.28 23.53 -4.74
N GLY A 336 -3.26 22.39 -5.45
CA GLY A 336 -3.00 21.07 -4.85
C GLY A 336 -1.68 20.97 -4.07
N LYS A 337 -0.67 21.80 -4.38
CA LYS A 337 0.57 21.84 -3.61
C LYS A 337 0.37 22.20 -2.13
N TYR A 338 -0.57 23.09 -1.82
CA TYR A 338 -0.87 23.46 -0.43
C TYR A 338 -1.61 22.35 0.32
N LEU A 339 -2.42 21.56 -0.39
CA LEU A 339 -3.09 20.39 0.20
C LEU A 339 -2.09 19.26 0.48
N ILE A 340 -1.12 19.04 -0.41
CA ILE A 340 -0.02 18.09 -0.17
C ILE A 340 0.79 18.53 1.05
N LEU A 341 1.12 19.82 1.13
CA LEU A 341 1.86 20.39 2.26
C LEU A 341 1.10 20.21 3.58
N LEU A 342 -0.19 20.56 3.61
CA LEU A 342 -1.04 20.39 4.78
C LEU A 342 -1.11 18.90 5.20
N GLY A 343 -1.26 17.99 4.22
CA GLY A 343 -1.26 16.56 4.46
C GLY A 343 0.03 16.07 5.10
N LEU A 344 1.19 16.47 4.57
CA LEU A 344 2.50 16.14 5.13
C LEU A 344 2.71 16.70 6.55
N ILE A 345 2.25 17.90 6.81
CA ILE A 345 2.32 18.51 8.15
C ILE A 345 1.46 17.71 9.14
N CYS A 346 0.21 17.37 8.76
CA CYS A 346 -0.66 16.55 9.63
C CYS A 346 -0.07 15.18 9.91
N VAL A 347 0.49 14.50 8.89
CA VAL A 347 1.17 13.21 9.07
C VAL A 347 2.42 13.38 9.95
N GLY A 348 3.24 14.38 9.69
CA GLY A 348 4.44 14.64 10.48
C GLY A 348 4.12 14.95 11.95
N VAL A 349 3.19 15.87 12.21
CA VAL A 349 2.77 16.24 13.58
C VAL A 349 2.16 15.05 14.33
N SER A 350 1.30 14.27 13.67
CA SER A 350 0.72 13.08 14.31
C SER A 350 1.79 12.04 14.67
N ASN A 351 2.80 11.82 13.81
CA ASN A 351 3.91 10.94 14.12
C ASN A 351 4.81 11.50 15.22
N VAL A 352 5.06 12.83 15.27
CA VAL A 352 5.76 13.45 16.42
C VAL A 352 5.02 13.19 17.72
N TRP A 353 3.69 13.24 17.72
CA TRP A 353 2.92 12.91 18.92
C TRP A 353 3.05 11.44 19.29
N MET A 354 3.03 10.53 18.30
CA MET A 354 3.23 9.10 18.52
C MET A 354 4.62 8.78 19.11
N THR A 355 5.65 9.59 18.89
CA THR A 355 6.97 9.41 19.53
C THR A 355 6.96 9.68 21.04
N GLN A 356 5.89 10.25 21.57
CA GLN A 356 5.74 10.54 23.01
C GLN A 356 4.85 9.51 23.72
N TRP A 357 4.34 8.51 23.02
CA TRP A 357 3.52 7.46 23.61
C TRP A 357 4.31 6.62 24.61
N THR A 358 3.59 6.14 25.62
CA THR A 358 4.06 5.19 26.62
C THR A 358 3.31 3.88 26.48
N ALA A 359 3.75 2.85 27.17
CA ALA A 359 3.06 1.56 27.21
C ALA A 359 1.59 1.66 27.69
N ASP A 360 1.27 2.69 28.48
CA ASP A 360 -0.06 2.92 29.06
C ASP A 360 -0.87 4.03 28.35
N VAL A 361 -0.57 4.32 27.06
CA VAL A 361 -1.28 5.37 26.32
C VAL A 361 -2.79 5.09 26.25
N ASN A 362 -3.60 6.13 26.50
CA ASN A 362 -5.06 6.00 26.50
C ASN A 362 -5.58 5.71 25.07
N MET A 363 -6.50 4.73 24.95
CA MET A 363 -7.17 4.37 23.70
C MET A 363 -7.76 5.59 22.96
N GLN A 364 -8.36 6.53 23.70
CA GLN A 364 -8.94 7.74 23.11
C GLN A 364 -7.88 8.61 22.43
N GLU A 365 -6.70 8.74 23.05
CA GLU A 365 -5.58 9.48 22.48
C GLU A 365 -5.10 8.83 21.19
N VAL A 366 -4.94 7.49 21.18
CA VAL A 366 -4.58 6.75 19.96
C VAL A 366 -5.58 7.00 18.86
N ILE A 367 -6.89 6.96 19.15
CA ILE A 367 -7.95 7.23 18.17
C ILE A 367 -7.84 8.64 17.59
N TYR A 368 -7.71 9.67 18.43
CA TYR A 368 -7.61 11.06 17.95
C TYR A 368 -6.39 11.29 17.07
N ILE A 369 -5.24 10.78 17.49
CA ILE A 369 -3.99 10.97 16.74
C ILE A 369 -4.03 10.20 15.41
N THR A 370 -4.60 9.00 15.41
CA THR A 370 -4.75 8.21 14.18
C THR A 370 -5.76 8.82 13.20
N ILE A 371 -6.82 9.49 13.68
CA ILE A 371 -7.74 10.27 12.84
C ILE A 371 -6.99 11.43 12.16
N ILE A 372 -6.16 12.19 12.91
CA ILE A 372 -5.36 13.28 12.37
C ILE A 372 -4.35 12.75 11.33
N ASN A 373 -3.70 11.64 11.63
CA ASN A 373 -2.77 10.98 10.72
C ASN A 373 -3.47 10.56 9.41
N GLY A 374 -4.64 9.93 9.54
CA GLY A 374 -5.48 9.55 8.40
C GLY A 374 -5.95 10.76 7.58
N PHE A 375 -6.34 11.85 8.26
CA PHE A 375 -6.72 13.09 7.61
C PHE A 375 -5.57 13.64 6.75
N GLY A 376 -4.36 13.69 7.29
CA GLY A 376 -3.16 14.09 6.55
C GLY A 376 -2.91 13.22 5.31
N MET A 377 -3.03 11.90 5.47
CA MET A 377 -2.87 10.95 4.36
C MET A 377 -3.92 11.15 3.25
N GLY A 378 -5.17 11.35 3.61
CA GLY A 378 -6.26 11.58 2.65
C GLY A 378 -6.08 12.88 1.86
N MET A 379 -5.69 13.96 2.54
CA MET A 379 -5.40 15.27 1.92
C MET A 379 -4.25 15.14 0.90
N MET A 380 -3.16 14.51 1.32
CA MET A 380 -1.98 14.31 0.48
C MET A 380 -2.30 13.45 -0.75
N TRP A 381 -2.99 12.32 -0.57
CA TRP A 381 -3.26 11.35 -1.63
C TRP A 381 -4.03 11.95 -2.81
N VAL A 382 -5.19 12.57 -2.55
CA VAL A 382 -6.05 13.14 -3.61
C VAL A 382 -5.36 14.29 -4.34
N ALA A 383 -4.68 15.16 -3.59
CA ALA A 383 -3.94 16.26 -4.17
C ALA A 383 -2.76 15.77 -5.02
N LEU A 384 -2.03 14.77 -4.53
CA LEU A 384 -0.88 14.19 -5.21
C LEU A 384 -1.28 13.50 -6.51
N THR A 385 -2.31 12.63 -6.48
CA THR A 385 -2.81 11.96 -7.69
C THR A 385 -3.33 12.95 -8.73
N THR A 386 -3.91 14.07 -8.30
CA THR A 386 -4.43 15.11 -9.22
C THR A 386 -3.29 15.95 -9.80
N VAL A 387 -2.35 16.43 -8.99
CA VAL A 387 -1.26 17.31 -9.43
C VAL A 387 -0.27 16.58 -10.33
N THR A 388 0.08 15.35 -10.00
CA THR A 388 1.04 14.55 -10.77
C THR A 388 0.59 14.36 -12.23
N PHE A 389 -0.70 14.15 -12.47
CA PHE A 389 -1.23 13.93 -13.82
C PHE A 389 -1.76 15.21 -14.50
N SER A 390 -1.71 16.38 -13.84
CA SER A 390 -2.35 17.61 -14.32
C SER A 390 -1.73 18.19 -15.59
N THR A 391 -0.41 18.01 -15.76
CA THR A 391 0.38 18.55 -16.87
C THR A 391 0.65 17.51 -17.96
N LEU A 392 0.38 16.24 -17.66
CA LEU A 392 0.69 15.12 -18.55
C LEU A 392 -0.29 15.01 -19.72
N ASP A 393 0.23 14.65 -20.91
CA ASP A 393 -0.59 14.37 -22.07
C ASP A 393 -1.50 13.14 -21.84
N PRO A 394 -2.79 13.19 -22.22
CA PRO A 394 -3.71 12.08 -22.07
C PRO A 394 -3.25 10.75 -22.70
N VAL A 395 -2.43 10.80 -23.73
CA VAL A 395 -1.88 9.61 -24.41
C VAL A 395 -1.09 8.75 -23.44
N TYR A 396 -0.34 9.35 -22.49
CA TYR A 396 0.53 8.63 -21.56
C TYR A 396 -0.15 8.22 -20.25
N ARG A 397 -1.45 8.44 -20.06
CA ARG A 397 -2.12 8.26 -18.76
C ARG A 397 -2.02 6.85 -18.18
N VAL A 398 -2.13 5.79 -19.01
CA VAL A 398 -2.05 4.40 -18.51
C VAL A 398 -0.62 4.04 -18.14
N GLU A 399 0.33 4.39 -19.00
CA GLU A 399 1.76 4.20 -18.75
C GLU A 399 2.18 4.92 -17.48
N ALA A 400 1.82 6.19 -17.36
CA ALA A 400 2.11 7.01 -16.19
C ALA A 400 1.43 6.49 -14.91
N ALA A 401 0.18 6.02 -14.99
CA ALA A 401 -0.52 5.44 -13.85
C ALA A 401 0.08 4.10 -13.42
N SER A 402 0.57 3.30 -14.38
CA SER A 402 1.27 2.04 -14.09
C SER A 402 2.59 2.31 -13.37
N LEU A 403 3.41 3.24 -13.87
CA LEU A 403 4.67 3.61 -13.24
C LEU A 403 4.45 4.26 -11.86
N PHE A 404 3.45 5.13 -11.73
CA PHE A 404 3.04 5.73 -10.45
C PHE A 404 2.64 4.67 -9.41
N SER A 405 1.86 3.67 -9.82
CA SER A 405 1.46 2.56 -8.96
C SER A 405 2.65 1.66 -8.59
N LEU A 406 3.56 1.41 -9.52
CA LEU A 406 4.77 0.64 -9.30
C LEU A 406 5.71 1.32 -8.29
N ILE A 407 5.99 2.62 -8.48
CA ILE A 407 6.85 3.40 -7.58
C ILE A 407 6.24 3.47 -6.17
N ARG A 408 4.92 3.63 -6.05
CA ARG A 408 4.21 3.55 -4.78
C ARG A 408 4.38 2.17 -4.11
N ALA A 409 4.28 1.08 -4.86
CA ALA A 409 4.44 -0.28 -4.34
C ALA A 409 5.87 -0.55 -3.87
N ILE A 410 6.87 -0.07 -4.60
CA ILE A 410 8.28 -0.14 -4.19
C ILE A 410 8.48 0.65 -2.88
N GLY A 411 7.93 1.87 -2.79
CA GLY A 411 7.95 2.66 -1.57
C GLY A 411 7.31 1.94 -0.39
N ALA A 412 6.16 1.29 -0.61
CA ALA A 412 5.47 0.50 0.41
C ALA A 412 6.34 -0.64 0.95
N SER A 413 6.91 -1.45 0.07
CA SER A 413 7.80 -2.57 0.48
C SER A 413 9.08 -2.08 1.16
N MET A 414 9.69 -1.02 0.63
CA MET A 414 10.90 -0.45 1.22
C MET A 414 10.61 0.13 2.62
N GLY A 415 9.49 0.85 2.77
CA GLY A 415 9.07 1.39 4.05
C GLY A 415 8.82 0.30 5.09
N THR A 416 8.06 -0.73 4.74
CA THR A 416 7.77 -1.86 5.62
C THR A 416 9.07 -2.59 6.01
N SER A 417 9.98 -2.83 5.07
CA SER A 417 11.27 -3.48 5.33
C SER A 417 12.13 -2.67 6.30
N ILE A 418 12.21 -1.35 6.11
CA ILE A 418 13.02 -0.47 6.98
C ILE A 418 12.46 -0.46 8.39
N VAL A 419 11.15 -0.31 8.58
CA VAL A 419 10.57 -0.27 9.94
C VAL A 419 10.68 -1.63 10.64
N VAL A 420 10.53 -2.75 9.94
CA VAL A 420 10.80 -4.07 10.54
C VAL A 420 12.25 -4.17 11.02
N SER A 421 13.20 -3.71 10.22
CA SER A 421 14.61 -3.71 10.59
C SER A 421 14.91 -2.79 11.76
N ILE A 422 14.33 -1.59 11.79
CA ILE A 422 14.47 -0.65 12.93
C ILE A 422 13.89 -1.28 14.20
N LEU A 423 12.66 -1.81 14.12
CA LEU A 423 11.99 -2.44 15.26
C LEU A 423 12.84 -3.59 15.84
N VAL A 424 13.25 -4.54 15.00
CA VAL A 424 14.01 -5.73 15.45
C VAL A 424 15.36 -5.32 16.04
N ARG A 425 16.15 -4.52 15.32
CA ARG A 425 17.49 -4.12 15.75
C ARG A 425 17.46 -3.21 16.97
N SER A 426 16.52 -2.25 17.00
CA SER A 426 16.36 -1.37 18.16
C SER A 426 15.91 -2.14 19.38
N THR A 427 14.98 -3.08 19.24
CA THR A 427 14.55 -3.95 20.34
C THR A 427 15.73 -4.77 20.87
N GLN A 428 16.51 -5.40 19.99
CA GLN A 428 17.67 -6.20 20.41
C GLN A 428 18.72 -5.35 21.12
N ALA A 429 19.07 -4.18 20.57
CA ALA A 429 20.07 -3.30 21.18
C ALA A 429 19.64 -2.81 22.55
N ASN A 430 18.38 -2.31 22.67
CA ASN A 430 17.86 -1.82 23.95
C ASN A 430 17.67 -2.95 24.97
N TYR A 431 17.26 -4.15 24.52
CA TYR A 431 17.16 -5.31 25.42
C TYR A 431 18.51 -5.67 26.02
N ILE A 432 19.59 -5.70 25.23
CA ILE A 432 20.94 -5.97 25.72
C ILE A 432 21.38 -4.89 26.71
N GLU A 433 21.20 -3.61 26.38
CA GLU A 433 21.57 -2.47 27.22
C GLU A 433 20.81 -2.47 28.55
N MET A 434 19.49 -2.68 28.52
CA MET A 434 18.66 -2.77 29.71
C MET A 434 19.05 -3.96 30.58
N ARG A 435 19.32 -5.13 29.97
CA ARG A 435 19.75 -6.34 30.70
C ARG A 435 21.07 -6.14 31.41
N GLU A 436 22.05 -5.47 30.81
CA GLU A 436 23.35 -5.17 31.47
C GLU A 436 23.20 -4.25 32.67
N GLN A 437 22.14 -3.43 32.71
CA GLN A 437 21.85 -2.53 33.79
C GLN A 437 21.12 -3.19 34.97
N ILE A 438 20.57 -4.39 34.80
CA ILE A 438 19.86 -5.14 35.86
C ILE A 438 20.89 -5.90 36.69
N THR A 439 21.22 -5.34 37.85
CA THR A 439 22.09 -5.96 38.83
C THR A 439 21.41 -5.99 40.19
N GLU A 440 21.73 -7.01 41.03
CA GLU A 440 21.20 -7.15 42.40
C GLU A 440 21.38 -5.90 43.27
N PHE A 441 22.35 -5.06 42.92
CA PHE A 441 22.76 -3.90 43.74
C PHE A 441 22.14 -2.57 43.32
N LYS A 442 21.31 -2.53 42.24
CA LYS A 442 20.69 -1.28 41.78
C LYS A 442 19.40 -0.99 42.52
N SER A 443 19.42 -0.01 43.45
CA SER A 443 18.26 0.43 44.23
C SER A 443 17.07 0.94 43.41
N SER A 444 17.30 1.27 42.11
CA SER A 444 16.25 1.69 41.17
C SER A 444 15.38 0.55 40.67
N LEU A 445 15.78 -0.72 40.85
CA LEU A 445 14.98 -1.88 40.41
C LEU A 445 13.64 -1.95 41.15
N GLY A 446 13.63 -1.66 42.44
CA GLY A 446 12.39 -1.62 43.23
C GLY A 446 11.42 -0.51 42.89
N SER A 447 11.91 0.63 42.34
CA SER A 447 11.06 1.73 41.90
C SER A 447 10.50 1.53 40.48
N MET A 448 11.25 0.87 39.59
CA MET A 448 10.78 0.49 38.25
C MET A 448 9.68 -0.57 38.30
N LEU A 449 9.63 -1.38 39.34
CA LEU A 449 8.75 -2.54 39.45
C LEU A 449 7.54 -2.28 40.36
N ASN A 450 7.08 -1.02 40.47
CA ASN A 450 5.85 -0.63 41.19
C ASN A 450 5.73 -1.21 42.64
N GLY A 451 6.85 -1.33 43.34
CA GLY A 451 6.87 -1.78 44.73
C GLY A 451 6.78 -3.31 44.92
N HIS A 452 6.84 -4.12 43.87
CA HIS A 452 6.94 -5.57 43.98
C HIS A 452 8.40 -5.96 44.29
N SER A 453 8.61 -6.69 45.38
CA SER A 453 9.89 -7.31 45.70
C SER A 453 10.09 -8.54 44.82
N PHE A 454 10.91 -8.42 43.77
CA PHE A 454 11.30 -9.57 42.94
C PHE A 454 12.40 -10.38 43.64
N ASP A 455 12.16 -11.66 43.77
CA ASP A 455 13.20 -12.59 44.18
C ASP A 455 13.97 -13.07 42.95
N LEU A 456 15.17 -12.51 42.73
CA LEU A 456 16.04 -12.89 41.60
C LEU A 456 16.47 -14.38 41.62
N LYS A 457 16.13 -15.10 42.70
CA LYS A 457 16.32 -16.55 42.77
C LYS A 457 15.11 -17.36 42.31
N SER A 458 13.96 -16.69 42.14
CA SER A 458 12.72 -17.29 41.62
C SER A 458 12.72 -17.28 40.09
N ILE A 459 12.56 -18.45 39.46
CA ILE A 459 12.45 -18.59 38.01
C ILE A 459 11.22 -17.83 37.47
N THR A 460 10.15 -17.77 38.25
CA THR A 460 8.92 -17.05 37.88
C THR A 460 9.15 -15.54 37.83
N ASP A 461 9.86 -15.01 38.85
CA ASP A 461 10.15 -13.57 38.90
C ASP A 461 11.16 -13.15 37.84
N LEU A 462 12.14 -13.99 37.53
CA LEU A 462 13.06 -13.76 36.41
C LEU A 462 12.34 -13.73 35.06
N ARG A 463 11.36 -14.61 34.83
CA ARG A 463 10.55 -14.58 33.62
C ARG A 463 9.69 -13.33 33.50
N ASN A 464 9.09 -12.91 34.63
CA ASN A 464 8.31 -11.68 34.68
C ASN A 464 9.18 -10.46 34.36
N LEU A 465 10.38 -10.41 34.96
CA LEU A 465 11.36 -9.35 34.71
C LEU A 465 11.79 -9.34 33.22
N GLU A 466 12.09 -10.50 32.66
CA GLU A 466 12.45 -10.64 31.24
C GLU A 466 11.33 -10.11 30.34
N SER A 467 10.07 -10.43 30.66
CA SER A 467 8.91 -9.93 29.86
C SER A 467 8.77 -8.42 29.94
N VAL A 468 8.96 -7.81 31.10
CA VAL A 468 8.92 -6.35 31.30
C VAL A 468 10.03 -5.68 30.47
N VAL A 469 11.28 -6.18 30.60
CA VAL A 469 12.43 -5.63 29.86
C VAL A 469 12.22 -5.77 28.34
N MET A 470 11.64 -6.89 27.90
CA MET A 470 11.34 -7.09 26.47
C MET A 470 10.29 -6.09 25.98
N ILE A 471 9.22 -5.85 26.75
CA ILE A 471 8.16 -4.89 26.38
C ILE A 471 8.74 -3.47 26.32
N GLU A 472 9.55 -3.05 27.28
CA GLU A 472 10.20 -1.73 27.29
C GLU A 472 11.18 -1.59 26.11
N ALA A 473 11.98 -2.60 25.83
CA ALA A 473 12.88 -2.60 24.67
C ALA A 473 12.11 -2.53 23.34
N GLN A 474 10.98 -3.25 23.21
CA GLN A 474 10.10 -3.16 22.07
C GLN A 474 9.45 -1.77 21.95
N MET A 475 9.06 -1.18 23.10
CA MET A 475 8.49 0.17 23.12
C MET A 475 9.45 1.19 22.49
N VAL A 476 10.72 1.17 22.90
CA VAL A 476 11.76 2.03 22.29
C VAL A 476 11.89 1.75 20.78
N GLY A 477 11.80 0.49 20.37
CA GLY A 477 11.79 0.10 18.95
C GLY A 477 10.66 0.78 18.18
N PHE A 478 9.43 0.75 18.70
CA PHE A 478 8.28 1.43 18.08
C PHE A 478 8.43 2.96 18.04
N LEU A 479 8.98 3.57 19.10
CA LEU A 479 9.23 5.01 19.10
C LEU A 479 10.23 5.42 18.02
N ASN A 480 11.29 4.63 17.79
CA ASN A 480 12.25 4.86 16.72
C ASN A 480 11.61 4.74 15.33
N ASP A 481 10.64 3.85 15.15
CA ASP A 481 9.85 3.74 13.92
C ASP A 481 9.01 5.00 13.68
N PHE A 482 8.36 5.53 14.72
CA PHE A 482 7.62 6.80 14.59
C PHE A 482 8.55 7.96 14.26
N VAL A 483 9.76 8.02 14.84
CA VAL A 483 10.79 9.01 14.46
C VAL A 483 11.17 8.89 12.99
N PHE A 484 11.35 7.68 12.47
CA PHE A 484 11.62 7.46 11.05
C PHE A 484 10.47 8.03 10.18
N LEU A 485 9.22 7.82 10.56
CA LEU A 485 8.06 8.36 9.83
C LEU A 485 7.98 9.89 9.90
N VAL A 486 8.42 10.51 11.01
CA VAL A 486 8.58 11.97 11.13
C VAL A 486 9.59 12.48 10.12
N ILE A 487 10.76 11.83 10.03
CA ILE A 487 11.83 12.21 9.09
C ILE A 487 11.33 12.12 7.64
N ILE A 488 10.63 11.05 7.27
CA ILE A 488 10.06 10.86 5.93
C ILE A 488 9.04 11.95 5.61
N ALA A 489 8.11 12.25 6.53
CA ALA A 489 7.06 13.24 6.30
C ALA A 489 7.62 14.65 6.14
N PHE A 490 8.47 15.12 7.05
CA PHE A 490 9.05 16.46 6.97
C PHE A 490 10.14 16.56 5.89
N GLY A 491 10.90 15.51 5.64
CA GLY A 491 11.89 15.45 4.56
C GLY A 491 11.29 15.55 3.15
N ALA A 492 10.01 15.20 2.98
CA ALA A 492 9.30 15.37 1.72
C ALA A 492 8.82 16.81 1.46
N ILE A 493 8.70 17.66 2.48
CA ILE A 493 8.16 19.03 2.37
C ILE A 493 8.92 19.89 1.37
N PRO A 494 10.26 19.96 1.35
CA PRO A 494 10.99 20.78 0.39
C PRO A 494 10.64 20.47 -1.08
N PHE A 495 10.39 19.20 -1.38
CA PHE A 495 10.06 18.78 -2.75
C PHE A 495 8.68 19.25 -3.22
N VAL A 496 7.74 19.50 -2.30
CA VAL A 496 6.42 20.04 -2.62
C VAL A 496 6.53 21.45 -3.23
N PHE A 497 7.49 22.27 -2.77
CA PHE A 497 7.69 23.61 -3.32
C PHE A 497 8.20 23.60 -4.76
N LEU A 498 8.76 22.48 -5.21
CA LEU A 498 9.19 22.31 -6.59
C LEU A 498 8.02 22.07 -7.56
N LEU A 499 6.83 21.70 -7.07
CA LEU A 499 5.64 21.51 -7.90
C LEU A 499 5.17 22.85 -8.49
N ARG A 500 4.87 22.86 -9.79
CA ARG A 500 4.23 23.98 -10.47
C ARG A 500 2.73 23.97 -10.18
N GLY A 501 2.28 24.89 -9.34
CA GLY A 501 0.85 25.06 -9.08
C GLY A 501 0.16 25.70 -10.28
N LYS A 502 -0.83 25.05 -10.87
CA LYS A 502 -1.81 25.74 -11.70
C LYS A 502 -2.71 26.54 -10.76
N LYS A 503 -2.80 27.87 -10.98
CA LYS A 503 -3.83 28.67 -10.32
C LYS A 503 -5.20 28.15 -10.78
N PRO A 504 -6.13 27.84 -9.87
CA PRO A 504 -7.51 27.60 -10.28
C PRO A 504 -7.98 28.81 -11.09
N LYS A 505 -8.56 28.59 -12.27
CA LYS A 505 -9.33 29.62 -12.94
C LYS A 505 -10.59 29.80 -12.10
N ILE A 506 -10.66 30.93 -11.39
CA ILE A 506 -11.89 31.45 -10.81
C ILE A 506 -12.60 32.13 -12.01
N ASP A 507 -13.55 31.39 -12.63
CA ASP A 507 -14.55 31.94 -13.53
C ASP A 507 -15.77 32.30 -12.71
#